data_d0007521dec53150e3767f5231b311be
#
_entry.id   d0007521dec53150e3767f5231b311be
#
_cell.length_a   1.000
_cell.length_b   1.000
_cell.length_c   1.000
_cell.angle_alpha   90.00
_cell.angle_beta   90.00
_cell.angle_gamma   90.00
#
_symmetry.space_group_name_H-M   'P 1'
#
loop_
_entity.id
_entity.type
_entity.pdbx_description
1 polymer ?
#
loop_
_entity_poly.entity_id
_entity_poly.type
_entity_poly.pdbx_seq_one_letter_code
_entity_poly.pdbx_strand_id
1 'polypeptide(L)'
;CQGDCVMLFALFESSRSALASIFAHGLRSFLTTLGIVIGVASVIAVVSVTQGMSSFIGDSFASLGSNSLTIASYTPFEDRMKGISARLTPEDLEMIEKRTEGIASITPILYANRSSQIKYGSQTAFSQIMGTTYAYQDVSQSYTQHGRFLAQTDNLTRRRIAVIGDKVRENLSLPDNPINEYVDIGGEWFKIVGLLESRGEMMGFSQDDIVLMPYATMVSLQGNQARTDIQIQLSLSENTEVEDVTRQVTSLLRNAHDLDNDEDDDFIVQTAEQLMSSVEDIIGMVTIVIGGIVSISLLVGGIGIMNIMLVSVTERTREIGICKAIGAKRHHILMQFLIEALLLSLLGGLLGLAIGYGLGTLISRSIEGFPPASIPLWSVALALGFSGFVGILFGILPAAKAANLDPIDALRYE
;
A
#
# COMPACT_ATOMS: atom_id res chain seq x y z
N CYS A 1 24.94 31.28 33.46
CA CYS A 1 25.98 30.22 33.40
C CYS A 1 25.99 29.28 34.60
N GLN A 2 25.75 29.71 35.86
CA GLN A 2 25.71 28.76 37.01
C GLN A 2 24.40 27.97 37.08
N GLY A 3 23.28 28.56 36.65
CA GLY A 3 21.96 27.87 36.61
C GLY A 3 21.89 26.75 35.59
N ASP A 4 22.50 26.94 34.43
CA ASP A 4 22.45 25.96 33.33
C ASP A 4 23.29 24.74 33.60
N CYS A 5 24.43 24.88 34.31
CA CYS A 5 25.29 23.74 34.67
C CYS A 5 24.66 22.87 35.76
N VAL A 6 23.95 23.46 36.71
CA VAL A 6 23.20 22.74 37.76
C VAL A 6 22.00 22.02 37.16
N MET A 7 21.34 22.59 36.16
CA MET A 7 20.20 21.99 35.49
C MET A 7 20.63 20.79 34.61
N LEU A 8 21.74 20.89 33.88
CA LEU A 8 22.34 19.82 33.12
C LEU A 8 22.80 18.64 33.99
N PHE A 9 23.41 18.93 35.13
CA PHE A 9 23.82 17.90 36.11
C PHE A 9 22.63 17.21 36.73
N ALA A 10 21.56 17.93 37.07
CA ALA A 10 20.32 17.38 37.60
C ALA A 10 19.61 16.49 36.55
N LEU A 11 19.63 16.87 35.27
CA LEU A 11 19.09 16.07 34.16
C LEU A 11 19.87 14.77 33.98
N PHE A 12 21.20 14.81 34.07
CA PHE A 12 22.04 13.63 33.93
C PHE A 12 21.87 12.66 35.12
N GLU A 13 21.76 13.17 36.34
CA GLU A 13 21.56 12.37 37.54
C GLU A 13 20.15 11.78 37.60
N SER A 14 19.13 12.55 37.15
CA SER A 14 17.76 12.04 37.00
C SER A 14 17.66 10.93 35.93
N SER A 15 18.38 11.06 34.81
CA SER A 15 18.40 10.02 33.77
C SER A 15 19.08 8.73 34.23
N ARG A 16 20.16 8.85 34.99
CA ARG A 16 20.86 7.70 35.59
C ARG A 16 20.02 7.00 36.65
N SER A 17 19.32 7.77 37.48
CA SER A 17 18.40 7.25 38.49
C SER A 17 17.19 6.56 37.87
N ALA A 18 16.63 7.14 36.78
CA ALA A 18 15.55 6.54 36.00
C ALA A 18 15.95 5.19 35.41
N LEU A 19 17.11 5.11 34.75
CA LEU A 19 17.65 3.85 34.21
C LEU A 19 17.87 2.78 35.34
N ALA A 20 18.43 3.16 36.48
CA ALA A 20 18.62 2.25 37.60
C ALA A 20 17.30 1.71 38.15
N SER A 21 16.26 2.54 38.22
CA SER A 21 14.91 2.17 38.64
C SER A 21 14.23 1.20 37.66
N ILE A 22 14.41 1.41 36.35
CA ILE A 22 13.91 0.52 35.30
C ILE A 22 14.48 -0.88 35.42
N PHE A 23 15.80 -1.00 35.69
CA PHE A 23 16.48 -2.29 35.85
C PHE A 23 16.18 -2.97 37.19
N ALA A 24 15.89 -2.22 38.24
CA ALA A 24 15.54 -2.78 39.55
C ALA A 24 14.20 -3.55 39.51
N HIS A 25 13.24 -3.13 38.70
CA HIS A 25 11.92 -3.76 38.55
C HIS A 25 11.62 -4.11 37.09
N GLY A 26 12.56 -4.78 36.41
CA GLY A 26 12.56 -5.04 34.98
C GLY A 26 11.27 -5.65 34.41
N LEU A 27 10.64 -6.61 35.14
CA LEU A 27 9.38 -7.23 34.66
C LEU A 27 8.21 -6.25 34.65
N ARG A 28 8.12 -5.35 35.63
CA ARG A 28 7.06 -4.33 35.72
C ARG A 28 7.25 -3.29 34.66
N SER A 29 8.49 -2.81 34.50
CA SER A 29 8.84 -1.82 33.44
C SER A 29 8.62 -2.37 32.04
N PHE A 30 8.94 -3.66 31.82
CA PHE A 30 8.71 -4.32 30.53
C PHE A 30 7.22 -4.43 30.21
N LEU A 31 6.40 -4.93 31.16
CA LEU A 31 4.95 -5.10 30.92
C LEU A 31 4.22 -3.78 30.60
N THR A 32 4.70 -2.68 31.14
CA THR A 32 4.04 -1.36 30.94
C THR A 32 4.56 -0.64 29.72
N THR A 33 5.86 -0.73 29.43
CA THR A 33 6.40 -0.20 28.16
C THR A 33 5.92 -1.04 26.98
N LEU A 34 5.50 -2.30 27.19
CA LEU A 34 5.01 -3.19 26.14
C LEU A 34 3.85 -2.58 25.36
N GLY A 35 2.91 -1.89 26.00
CA GLY A 35 1.83 -1.18 25.31
C GLY A 35 2.32 -0.09 24.36
N ILE A 36 3.35 0.69 24.77
CA ILE A 36 3.97 1.71 23.91
C ILE A 36 4.79 1.02 22.80
N VAL A 37 5.55 -0.02 23.14
CA VAL A 37 6.32 -0.79 22.16
C VAL A 37 5.41 -1.34 21.06
N ILE A 38 4.32 -1.99 21.43
CA ILE A 38 3.35 -2.54 20.46
C ILE A 38 2.72 -1.43 19.64
N GLY A 39 2.29 -0.33 20.28
CA GLY A 39 1.68 0.80 19.60
C GLY A 39 2.63 1.41 18.55
N VAL A 40 3.85 1.75 18.96
CA VAL A 40 4.85 2.33 18.06
C VAL A 40 5.28 1.33 16.99
N ALA A 41 5.50 0.06 17.34
CA ALA A 41 5.88 -0.96 16.37
C ALA A 41 4.81 -1.16 15.30
N SER A 42 3.53 -1.16 15.67
CA SER A 42 2.41 -1.27 14.73
C SER A 42 2.35 -0.08 13.79
N VAL A 43 2.50 1.16 14.30
CA VAL A 43 2.54 2.37 13.44
C VAL A 43 3.68 2.28 12.42
N ILE A 44 4.89 2.01 12.91
CA ILE A 44 6.07 1.97 12.05
C ILE A 44 5.98 0.85 11.02
N ALA A 45 5.52 -0.34 11.41
CA ALA A 45 5.34 -1.45 10.47
C ALA A 45 4.34 -1.10 9.37
N VAL A 46 3.18 -0.55 9.74
CA VAL A 46 2.15 -0.16 8.78
C VAL A 46 2.61 0.97 7.87
N VAL A 47 3.12 2.07 8.44
CA VAL A 47 3.61 3.20 7.63
C VAL A 47 4.72 2.76 6.68
N SER A 48 5.63 1.89 7.13
CA SER A 48 6.72 1.37 6.31
C SER A 48 6.22 0.55 5.12
N VAL A 49 5.24 -0.32 5.34
CA VAL A 49 4.61 -1.14 4.30
C VAL A 49 3.80 -0.26 3.34
N THR A 50 2.99 0.65 3.87
CA THR A 50 2.12 1.54 3.09
C THR A 50 2.93 2.50 2.21
N GLN A 51 4.00 3.06 2.74
CA GLN A 51 4.88 3.97 1.99
C GLN A 51 5.63 3.22 0.88
N GLY A 52 6.12 2.02 1.17
CA GLY A 52 6.72 1.16 0.16
C GLY A 52 5.74 0.85 -0.97
N MET A 53 4.50 0.52 -0.62
CA MET A 53 3.43 0.25 -1.55
C MET A 53 3.06 1.46 -2.41
N SER A 54 2.90 2.65 -1.82
CA SER A 54 2.58 3.89 -2.54
C SER A 54 3.69 4.25 -3.54
N SER A 55 4.97 4.20 -3.13
CA SER A 55 6.09 4.47 -4.03
C SER A 55 6.14 3.48 -5.18
N PHE A 56 5.93 2.21 -4.91
CA PHE A 56 6.00 1.14 -5.90
C PHE A 56 4.84 1.21 -6.91
N ILE A 57 3.62 1.51 -6.44
CA ILE A 57 2.47 1.75 -7.31
C ILE A 57 2.75 2.96 -8.19
N GLY A 58 3.27 4.07 -7.61
CA GLY A 58 3.66 5.25 -8.37
C GLY A 58 4.64 4.96 -9.51
N ASP A 59 5.71 4.21 -9.22
CA ASP A 59 6.69 3.81 -10.23
C ASP A 59 6.08 2.91 -11.33
N SER A 60 5.18 2.00 -10.95
CA SER A 60 4.49 1.10 -11.89
C SER A 60 3.55 1.87 -12.83
N PHE A 61 2.80 2.85 -12.30
CA PHE A 61 1.92 3.68 -13.12
C PHE A 61 2.69 4.71 -13.97
N ALA A 62 3.83 5.20 -13.50
CA ALA A 62 4.70 6.06 -14.30
C ALA A 62 5.16 5.36 -15.59
N SER A 63 5.32 4.03 -15.56
CA SER A 63 5.67 3.22 -16.72
C SER A 63 4.52 3.00 -17.72
N LEU A 64 3.25 3.20 -17.31
CA LEU A 64 2.07 3.06 -18.18
C LEU A 64 1.78 4.30 -19.04
N GLY A 65 2.49 5.40 -18.78
CA GLY A 65 2.27 6.69 -19.46
C GLY A 65 1.12 7.48 -18.80
N SER A 66 1.38 8.75 -18.48
CA SER A 66 0.41 9.64 -17.82
C SER A 66 -0.83 9.97 -18.68
N ASN A 67 -0.77 9.68 -19.98
CA ASN A 67 -1.79 10.04 -20.95
C ASN A 67 -2.63 8.82 -21.41
N SER A 68 -2.79 7.81 -20.59
CA SER A 68 -3.61 6.64 -20.91
C SER A 68 -4.97 6.68 -20.21
N LEU A 69 -6.02 6.28 -20.94
CA LEU A 69 -7.37 6.08 -20.43
C LEU A 69 -7.76 4.62 -20.59
N THR A 70 -8.42 4.11 -19.57
CA THR A 70 -9.02 2.77 -19.58
C THR A 70 -10.53 2.92 -19.44
N ILE A 71 -11.27 2.28 -20.33
CA ILE A 71 -12.73 2.23 -20.31
C ILE A 71 -13.12 0.77 -20.06
N ALA A 72 -13.87 0.54 -19.02
CA ALA A 72 -14.34 -0.80 -18.63
C ALA A 72 -15.84 -0.77 -18.36
N SER A 73 -16.52 -1.88 -18.55
CA SER A 73 -17.92 -2.03 -18.16
C SER A 73 -18.05 -1.95 -16.63
N TYR A 74 -19.09 -1.29 -16.18
CA TYR A 74 -19.46 -1.19 -14.77
C TYR A 74 -20.94 -1.51 -14.61
N THR A 75 -21.26 -2.45 -13.73
CA THR A 75 -22.65 -2.75 -13.44
C THR A 75 -23.00 -2.19 -12.07
N PRO A 76 -23.90 -1.19 -11.99
CA PRO A 76 -24.40 -0.66 -10.75
C PRO A 76 -24.95 -1.76 -9.84
N PHE A 77 -24.87 -1.56 -8.53
CA PHE A 77 -25.28 -2.60 -7.56
C PHE A 77 -26.72 -3.05 -7.73
N GLU A 78 -27.63 -2.10 -8.02
CA GLU A 78 -29.05 -2.37 -8.23
C GLU A 78 -29.31 -3.27 -9.45
N ASP A 79 -28.61 -3.04 -10.54
CA ASP A 79 -28.75 -3.82 -11.77
C ASP A 79 -28.11 -5.19 -11.65
N ARG A 80 -27.00 -5.29 -10.91
CA ARG A 80 -26.39 -6.58 -10.55
C ARG A 80 -27.37 -7.46 -9.78
N MET A 81 -28.15 -6.87 -8.86
CA MET A 81 -29.20 -7.58 -8.12
C MET A 81 -30.35 -8.04 -9.02
N LYS A 82 -30.62 -7.33 -10.12
CA LYS A 82 -31.61 -7.71 -11.14
C LYS A 82 -31.07 -8.73 -12.17
N GLY A 83 -29.77 -9.09 -12.08
CA GLY A 83 -29.13 -9.99 -13.03
C GLY A 83 -28.77 -9.33 -14.36
N ILE A 84 -28.82 -8.00 -14.44
CA ILE A 84 -28.36 -7.21 -15.59
C ILE A 84 -26.84 -7.08 -15.48
N SER A 85 -26.12 -7.24 -16.59
CA SER A 85 -24.67 -7.07 -16.65
C SER A 85 -24.37 -6.11 -17.79
N ALA A 86 -23.81 -4.97 -17.45
CA ALA A 86 -23.30 -4.00 -18.40
C ALA A 86 -22.11 -4.59 -19.18
N ARG A 87 -21.92 -4.14 -20.42
CA ARG A 87 -20.85 -4.60 -21.30
C ARG A 87 -20.45 -3.53 -22.28
N LEU A 88 -19.17 -3.49 -22.57
CA LEU A 88 -18.65 -2.73 -23.70
C LEU A 88 -18.51 -3.65 -24.91
N THR A 89 -18.92 -3.17 -26.04
CA THR A 89 -18.99 -3.90 -27.31
C THR A 89 -17.94 -3.42 -28.31
N PRO A 90 -17.62 -4.23 -29.35
CA PRO A 90 -16.77 -3.76 -30.44
C PRO A 90 -17.33 -2.55 -31.19
N GLU A 91 -18.65 -2.37 -31.19
CA GLU A 91 -19.34 -1.22 -31.78
C GLU A 91 -19.02 0.07 -31.02
N ASP A 92 -18.91 -0.02 -29.67
CA ASP A 92 -18.50 1.11 -28.82
C ASP A 92 -17.06 1.52 -29.09
N LEU A 93 -16.17 0.54 -29.25
CA LEU A 93 -14.77 0.79 -29.66
C LEU A 93 -14.71 1.56 -30.97
N GLU A 94 -15.43 1.09 -31.99
CA GLU A 94 -15.44 1.71 -33.32
C GLU A 94 -16.04 3.12 -33.29
N MET A 95 -17.05 3.33 -32.47
CA MET A 95 -17.66 4.65 -32.26
C MET A 95 -16.68 5.63 -31.60
N ILE A 96 -16.00 5.20 -30.53
CA ILE A 96 -14.99 6.00 -29.81
C ILE A 96 -13.85 6.35 -30.77
N GLU A 97 -13.29 5.36 -31.48
CA GLU A 97 -12.21 5.58 -32.45
C GLU A 97 -12.54 6.62 -33.53
N LYS A 98 -13.80 6.63 -34.03
CA LYS A 98 -14.21 7.50 -35.12
C LYS A 98 -14.67 8.89 -34.68
N ARG A 99 -15.18 9.04 -33.45
CA ARG A 99 -15.87 10.27 -33.02
C ARG A 99 -15.14 11.05 -31.93
N THR A 100 -14.09 10.48 -31.35
CA THR A 100 -13.30 11.17 -30.32
C THR A 100 -12.04 11.74 -30.94
N GLU A 101 -11.81 13.01 -30.74
CA GLU A 101 -10.57 13.67 -31.18
C GLU A 101 -9.49 13.57 -30.09
N GLY A 102 -8.23 13.59 -30.49
CA GLY A 102 -7.10 13.59 -29.54
C GLY A 102 -6.61 12.21 -29.12
N ILE A 103 -7.13 11.13 -29.70
CA ILE A 103 -6.62 9.76 -29.46
C ILE A 103 -5.39 9.52 -30.35
N ALA A 104 -4.28 9.11 -29.74
CA ALA A 104 -3.06 8.69 -30.45
C ALA A 104 -3.13 7.22 -30.88
N SER A 105 -3.55 6.34 -29.96
CA SER A 105 -3.71 4.91 -30.20
C SER A 105 -4.85 4.35 -29.35
N ILE A 106 -5.58 3.37 -29.88
CA ILE A 106 -6.68 2.71 -29.18
C ILE A 106 -6.62 1.20 -29.42
N THR A 107 -6.92 0.42 -28.40
CA THR A 107 -6.91 -1.03 -28.46
C THR A 107 -7.99 -1.66 -27.59
N PRO A 108 -8.70 -2.70 -28.07
CA PRO A 108 -9.52 -3.55 -27.22
C PRO A 108 -8.65 -4.54 -26.45
N ILE A 109 -9.08 -4.88 -25.26
CA ILE A 109 -8.58 -6.00 -24.48
C ILE A 109 -9.75 -6.93 -24.19
N LEU A 110 -9.61 -8.18 -24.59
CA LEU A 110 -10.57 -9.23 -24.33
C LEU A 110 -9.92 -10.32 -23.49
N TYR A 111 -10.36 -10.50 -22.27
CA TYR A 111 -9.86 -11.55 -21.39
C TYR A 111 -10.45 -12.92 -21.71
N ALA A 112 -9.67 -13.97 -21.52
CA ALA A 112 -10.15 -15.33 -21.70
C ALA A 112 -11.14 -15.73 -20.60
N ASN A 113 -12.37 -16.07 -21.01
CA ASN A 113 -13.45 -16.42 -20.05
C ASN A 113 -13.33 -17.84 -19.46
N ARG A 114 -12.60 -18.75 -20.08
CA ARG A 114 -12.68 -20.20 -19.76
C ARG A 114 -11.40 -20.92 -19.42
N SER A 115 -10.26 -20.49 -19.85
CA SER A 115 -9.02 -21.23 -19.56
C SER A 115 -7.83 -20.30 -19.56
N SER A 116 -7.32 -20.08 -18.37
CA SER A 116 -5.98 -19.52 -18.18
C SER A 116 -4.89 -20.59 -18.29
N GLN A 117 -5.25 -21.85 -18.69
CA GLN A 117 -4.33 -22.97 -18.76
C GLN A 117 -3.56 -22.96 -20.08
N ILE A 118 -2.25 -23.02 -19.96
CA ILE A 118 -1.31 -23.12 -21.07
C ILE A 118 -0.47 -24.38 -20.88
N LYS A 119 -0.19 -25.11 -21.96
CA LYS A 119 0.62 -26.32 -21.90
C LYS A 119 1.77 -26.26 -22.90
N TYR A 120 2.92 -26.74 -22.47
CA TYR A 120 4.08 -26.99 -23.31
C TYR A 120 4.71 -28.33 -22.94
N GLY A 121 4.66 -29.30 -23.84
CA GLY A 121 5.06 -30.65 -23.51
C GLY A 121 4.29 -31.24 -22.34
N SER A 122 4.96 -31.57 -21.25
CA SER A 122 4.37 -32.04 -19.99
C SER A 122 4.10 -30.95 -18.97
N GLN A 123 4.57 -29.71 -19.21
CA GLN A 123 4.40 -28.60 -18.30
C GLN A 123 3.05 -27.92 -18.51
N THR A 124 2.47 -27.43 -17.41
CA THR A 124 1.20 -26.71 -17.42
C THR A 124 1.35 -25.48 -16.53
N ALA A 125 0.94 -24.33 -17.05
CA ALA A 125 0.88 -23.07 -16.31
C ALA A 125 -0.51 -22.46 -16.41
N PHE A 126 -0.82 -21.57 -15.45
CA PHE A 126 -2.03 -20.76 -15.47
C PHE A 126 -1.59 -19.29 -15.57
N SER A 127 -1.94 -18.65 -16.65
CA SER A 127 -1.52 -17.27 -16.95
C SER A 127 -2.68 -16.46 -17.48
N GLN A 128 -2.60 -15.15 -17.37
CA GLN A 128 -3.61 -14.25 -17.91
C GLN A 128 -3.52 -14.23 -19.44
N ILE A 129 -4.59 -14.66 -20.11
CA ILE A 129 -4.64 -14.69 -21.56
C ILE A 129 -5.54 -13.57 -22.06
N MET A 130 -5.00 -12.74 -22.94
CA MET A 130 -5.67 -11.54 -23.48
C MET A 130 -5.62 -11.51 -24.99
N GLY A 131 -6.77 -11.21 -25.60
CA GLY A 131 -6.85 -10.86 -27.01
C GLY A 131 -6.74 -9.35 -27.20
N THR A 132 -5.80 -8.88 -28.02
CA THR A 132 -5.56 -7.46 -28.25
C THR A 132 -5.08 -7.19 -29.67
N THR A 133 -4.80 -5.93 -30.02
CA THR A 133 -4.30 -5.52 -31.32
C THR A 133 -2.82 -5.09 -31.27
N TYR A 134 -2.25 -4.74 -32.41
CA TYR A 134 -0.90 -4.22 -32.51
C TYR A 134 -0.71 -2.91 -31.73
N ALA A 135 -1.78 -2.11 -31.58
CA ALA A 135 -1.75 -0.83 -30.87
C ALA A 135 -1.50 -0.98 -29.36
N TYR A 136 -1.72 -2.17 -28.81
CA TYR A 136 -1.44 -2.45 -27.39
C TYR A 136 0.02 -2.16 -27.02
N GLN A 137 0.95 -2.39 -27.95
CA GLN A 137 2.37 -2.10 -27.71
C GLN A 137 2.60 -0.63 -27.35
N ASP A 138 1.96 0.28 -28.06
CA ASP A 138 2.11 1.72 -27.87
C ASP A 138 1.30 2.21 -26.66
N VAL A 139 0.06 1.72 -26.51
CA VAL A 139 -0.83 2.11 -25.40
C VAL A 139 -0.28 1.65 -24.05
N SER A 140 0.20 0.41 -23.97
CA SER A 140 0.71 -0.19 -22.71
C SER A 140 2.24 -0.12 -22.62
N GLN A 141 2.94 0.49 -23.56
CA GLN A 141 4.40 0.58 -23.64
C GLN A 141 5.08 -0.79 -23.43
N SER A 142 4.47 -1.85 -24.00
CA SER A 142 4.91 -3.24 -23.87
C SER A 142 5.73 -3.66 -25.08
N TYR A 143 7.05 -3.69 -24.94
CA TYR A 143 7.97 -4.03 -26.02
C TYR A 143 8.42 -5.47 -25.93
N THR A 144 8.89 -6.02 -27.07
CA THR A 144 9.42 -7.39 -27.15
C THR A 144 10.92 -7.40 -27.02
N GLN A 145 11.44 -8.25 -26.11
CA GLN A 145 12.86 -8.52 -25.96
C GLN A 145 13.37 -9.43 -27.10
N HIS A 146 12.56 -10.42 -27.47
CA HIS A 146 12.87 -11.34 -28.57
C HIS A 146 11.69 -11.48 -29.52
N GLY A 147 11.98 -11.60 -30.80
CA GLY A 147 10.98 -11.79 -31.84
C GLY A 147 10.27 -10.51 -32.26
N ARG A 148 8.95 -10.56 -32.45
CA ARG A 148 8.12 -9.43 -32.83
C ARG A 148 6.80 -9.38 -32.06
N PHE A 149 6.22 -8.23 -31.96
CA PHE A 149 4.87 -8.05 -31.46
C PHE A 149 3.81 -8.45 -32.48
N LEU A 150 2.52 -8.39 -32.10
CA LEU A 150 1.39 -8.62 -32.98
C LEU A 150 1.38 -7.59 -34.11
N ALA A 151 1.05 -8.01 -35.32
CA ALA A 151 0.88 -7.14 -36.47
C ALA A 151 -0.61 -7.03 -36.85
N GLN A 152 -0.98 -5.94 -37.52
CA GLN A 152 -2.35 -5.75 -37.98
C GLN A 152 -2.84 -6.93 -38.89
N THR A 153 -1.94 -7.46 -39.71
CA THR A 153 -2.22 -8.62 -40.57
C THR A 153 -2.54 -9.88 -39.77
N ASP A 154 -1.94 -10.08 -38.59
CA ASP A 154 -2.21 -11.24 -37.74
C ASP A 154 -3.63 -11.22 -37.19
N ASN A 155 -4.13 -10.00 -36.85
CA ASN A 155 -5.50 -9.81 -36.40
C ASN A 155 -6.52 -10.01 -37.55
N LEU A 156 -6.27 -9.43 -38.73
CA LEU A 156 -7.14 -9.56 -39.89
C LEU A 156 -7.27 -11.02 -40.35
N THR A 157 -6.20 -11.79 -40.28
CA THR A 157 -6.16 -13.18 -40.76
C THR A 157 -6.43 -14.20 -39.63
N ARG A 158 -6.75 -13.75 -38.41
CA ARG A 158 -7.02 -14.57 -37.22
C ARG A 158 -5.92 -15.61 -37.00
N ARG A 159 -4.66 -15.19 -37.07
CA ARG A 159 -3.51 -16.09 -36.91
C ARG A 159 -3.46 -16.65 -35.47
N ARG A 160 -3.16 -17.95 -35.37
CA ARG A 160 -2.88 -18.60 -34.08
C ARG A 160 -1.43 -18.38 -33.68
N ILE A 161 -1.16 -17.18 -33.19
CA ILE A 161 0.14 -16.76 -32.68
C ILE A 161 -0.02 -16.17 -31.29
N ALA A 162 1.05 -16.23 -30.48
CA ALA A 162 1.09 -15.69 -29.16
C ALA A 162 2.37 -14.89 -28.94
N VAL A 163 2.25 -13.81 -28.19
CA VAL A 163 3.36 -13.09 -27.55
C VAL A 163 3.23 -13.36 -26.05
N ILE A 164 4.30 -13.83 -25.43
CA ILE A 164 4.29 -14.26 -24.03
C ILE A 164 5.17 -13.36 -23.15
N GLY A 165 4.82 -13.23 -21.89
CA GLY A 165 5.67 -12.61 -20.90
C GLY A 165 6.71 -13.59 -20.34
N ASP A 166 7.72 -13.05 -19.68
CA ASP A 166 8.88 -13.85 -19.22
C ASP A 166 8.50 -14.88 -18.14
N LYS A 167 7.54 -14.55 -17.27
CA LYS A 167 7.05 -15.50 -16.26
C LYS A 167 6.35 -16.73 -16.87
N VAL A 168 5.65 -16.56 -17.98
CA VAL A 168 5.06 -17.70 -18.73
C VAL A 168 6.15 -18.59 -19.28
N ARG A 169 7.25 -18.03 -19.82
CA ARG A 169 8.43 -18.75 -20.28
C ARG A 169 9.02 -19.60 -19.15
N GLU A 170 9.21 -19.00 -17.97
CA GLU A 170 9.73 -19.71 -16.79
C GLU A 170 8.81 -20.84 -16.33
N ASN A 171 7.52 -20.54 -16.13
CA ASN A 171 6.53 -21.48 -15.62
C ASN A 171 6.35 -22.71 -16.53
N LEU A 172 6.52 -22.53 -17.84
CA LEU A 172 6.45 -23.61 -18.84
C LEU A 172 7.82 -24.26 -19.11
N SER A 173 8.91 -23.79 -18.48
CA SER A 173 10.28 -24.23 -18.73
C SER A 173 10.65 -24.16 -20.23
N LEU A 174 10.22 -23.09 -20.89
CA LEU A 174 10.56 -22.81 -22.29
C LEU A 174 12.03 -22.40 -22.39
N PRO A 175 12.65 -22.54 -23.57
CA PRO A 175 14.02 -22.02 -23.82
C PRO A 175 14.12 -20.50 -23.60
N ASP A 176 15.32 -19.97 -23.36
CA ASP A 176 15.56 -18.53 -23.21
C ASP A 176 15.07 -17.73 -24.43
N ASN A 177 15.15 -18.30 -25.61
CA ASN A 177 14.50 -17.77 -26.80
C ASN A 177 13.39 -18.71 -27.26
N PRO A 178 12.13 -18.47 -26.86
CA PRO A 178 11.01 -19.36 -27.15
C PRO A 178 10.39 -19.13 -28.53
N ILE A 179 11.00 -18.31 -29.38
CA ILE A 179 10.45 -17.97 -30.70
C ILE A 179 10.38 -19.21 -31.59
N ASN A 180 9.24 -19.40 -32.23
CA ASN A 180 8.85 -20.55 -33.05
C ASN A 180 8.44 -21.80 -32.29
N GLU A 181 8.48 -21.83 -30.95
CA GLU A 181 7.87 -22.87 -30.16
C GLU A 181 6.36 -22.82 -30.22
N TYR A 182 5.70 -23.93 -29.93
CA TYR A 182 4.23 -24.04 -29.96
C TYR A 182 3.72 -24.37 -28.56
N VAL A 183 2.71 -23.63 -28.11
CA VAL A 183 2.00 -23.85 -26.86
C VAL A 183 0.54 -24.17 -27.12
N ASP A 184 -0.02 -25.04 -26.29
CA ASP A 184 -1.46 -25.36 -26.33
C ASP A 184 -2.19 -24.41 -25.36
N ILE A 185 -3.17 -23.69 -25.89
CA ILE A 185 -4.04 -22.78 -25.14
C ILE A 185 -5.49 -23.24 -25.38
N GLY A 186 -6.10 -23.85 -24.34
CA GLY A 186 -7.49 -24.29 -24.45
C GLY A 186 -7.73 -25.41 -25.49
N GLY A 187 -6.72 -26.20 -25.81
CA GLY A 187 -6.78 -27.26 -26.80
C GLY A 187 -6.39 -26.86 -28.22
N GLU A 188 -5.95 -25.62 -28.40
CA GLU A 188 -5.54 -25.07 -29.69
C GLU A 188 -4.05 -24.67 -29.67
N TRP A 189 -3.33 -24.99 -30.77
CA TRP A 189 -1.90 -24.70 -30.87
C TRP A 189 -1.61 -23.28 -31.33
N PHE A 190 -0.81 -22.58 -30.55
CA PHE A 190 -0.34 -21.22 -30.82
C PHE A 190 1.16 -21.20 -31.00
N LYS A 191 1.60 -20.55 -32.07
CA LYS A 191 3.04 -20.32 -32.32
C LYS A 191 3.51 -19.09 -31.56
N ILE A 192 4.56 -19.20 -30.75
CA ILE A 192 5.18 -18.06 -30.08
C ILE A 192 5.96 -17.25 -31.11
N VAL A 193 5.64 -15.95 -31.22
CA VAL A 193 6.29 -15.00 -32.15
C VAL A 193 7.03 -13.89 -31.44
N GLY A 194 6.79 -13.68 -30.15
CA GLY A 194 7.46 -12.66 -29.35
C GLY A 194 7.52 -13.05 -27.87
N LEU A 195 8.59 -12.58 -27.22
CA LEU A 195 8.78 -12.59 -25.77
C LEU A 195 8.86 -11.13 -25.33
N LEU A 196 8.00 -10.74 -24.37
CA LEU A 196 7.98 -9.38 -23.84
C LEU A 196 9.21 -9.12 -22.96
N GLU A 197 9.60 -7.85 -22.88
CA GLU A 197 10.54 -7.38 -21.86
C GLU A 197 9.93 -7.58 -20.47
N SER A 198 10.75 -8.03 -19.51
CA SER A 198 10.28 -8.26 -18.15
C SER A 198 9.99 -6.92 -17.45
N ARG A 199 8.81 -6.83 -16.86
CA ARG A 199 8.34 -5.71 -16.03
C ARG A 199 8.44 -6.01 -14.54
N GLY A 200 8.69 -7.28 -14.21
CA GLY A 200 8.82 -7.75 -12.84
C GLY A 200 7.50 -8.13 -12.18
N GLU A 201 7.61 -8.40 -10.89
CA GLU A 201 6.48 -8.81 -10.07
C GLU A 201 5.98 -7.63 -9.22
N MET A 202 4.67 -7.52 -9.11
CA MET A 202 3.99 -6.49 -8.34
C MET A 202 3.10 -7.16 -7.27
N MET A 203 3.47 -7.00 -5.99
CA MET A 203 2.71 -7.53 -4.85
C MET A 203 2.39 -9.05 -4.93
N GLY A 204 3.33 -9.83 -5.46
CA GLY A 204 3.14 -11.27 -5.67
C GLY A 204 2.36 -11.61 -6.93
N PHE A 205 1.95 -10.61 -7.72
CA PHE A 205 1.39 -10.79 -9.06
C PHE A 205 2.44 -10.42 -10.09
N SER A 206 2.81 -11.36 -10.94
CA SER A 206 3.75 -11.08 -12.01
C SER A 206 3.04 -10.33 -13.15
N GLN A 207 3.56 -9.16 -13.50
CA GLN A 207 3.10 -8.45 -14.72
C GLN A 207 3.53 -9.17 -16.00
N ASP A 208 4.46 -10.12 -15.86
CA ASP A 208 5.00 -10.91 -16.94
C ASP A 208 4.28 -12.26 -17.10
N ASP A 209 3.24 -12.54 -16.29
CA ASP A 209 2.45 -13.76 -16.38
C ASP A 209 1.23 -13.57 -17.31
N ILE A 210 1.52 -13.11 -18.54
CA ILE A 210 0.53 -12.77 -19.55
C ILE A 210 0.84 -13.43 -20.88
N VAL A 211 -0.24 -13.75 -21.62
CA VAL A 211 -0.18 -14.20 -23.00
C VAL A 211 -1.08 -13.33 -23.86
N LEU A 212 -0.50 -12.69 -24.85
CA LEU A 212 -1.19 -11.84 -25.80
C LEU A 212 -1.41 -12.58 -27.11
N MET A 213 -2.62 -12.54 -27.64
CA MET A 213 -2.97 -13.08 -28.96
C MET A 213 -3.79 -12.07 -29.76
N PRO A 214 -3.90 -12.22 -31.08
CA PRO A 214 -4.72 -11.34 -31.88
C PRO A 214 -6.18 -11.33 -31.40
N TYR A 215 -6.76 -10.13 -31.22
CA TYR A 215 -8.12 -9.93 -30.75
C TYR A 215 -9.15 -10.78 -31.51
N ALA A 216 -9.10 -10.74 -32.86
CA ALA A 216 -10.02 -11.52 -33.69
C ALA A 216 -9.85 -13.05 -33.54
N THR A 217 -8.66 -13.51 -33.14
CA THR A 217 -8.41 -14.93 -32.80
C THR A 217 -9.10 -15.27 -31.48
N MET A 218 -8.95 -14.44 -30.45
CA MET A 218 -9.62 -14.62 -29.15
C MET A 218 -11.14 -14.65 -29.30
N VAL A 219 -11.72 -13.71 -30.05
CA VAL A 219 -13.15 -13.69 -30.34
C VAL A 219 -13.60 -14.99 -31.02
N SER A 220 -12.82 -15.51 -31.96
CA SER A 220 -13.16 -16.78 -32.65
C SER A 220 -13.09 -18.02 -31.73
N LEU A 221 -12.21 -18.03 -30.73
CA LEU A 221 -12.08 -19.10 -29.74
C LEU A 221 -13.22 -19.09 -28.71
N GLN A 222 -13.67 -17.91 -28.31
CA GLN A 222 -14.76 -17.79 -27.35
C GLN A 222 -16.14 -18.10 -27.96
N GLY A 223 -16.23 -18.12 -29.30
CA GLY A 223 -17.43 -18.48 -30.05
C GLY A 223 -18.59 -17.50 -29.88
N ASN A 224 -19.75 -17.82 -30.48
CA ASN A 224 -20.94 -16.97 -30.47
C ASN A 224 -21.60 -16.75 -29.07
N GLN A 225 -21.07 -17.37 -28.02
CA GLN A 225 -21.44 -17.06 -26.62
C GLN A 225 -20.76 -15.79 -26.09
N ALA A 226 -19.86 -15.23 -26.85
CA ALA A 226 -19.24 -13.96 -26.57
C ALA A 226 -20.18 -12.82 -26.92
N ARG A 227 -21.13 -12.54 -26.07
CA ARG A 227 -21.45 -11.14 -25.79
C ARG A 227 -20.17 -10.62 -25.17
N THR A 228 -19.26 -10.19 -26.04
CA THR A 228 -17.90 -9.80 -25.68
C THR A 228 -17.97 -8.54 -24.86
N ASP A 229 -17.65 -8.71 -23.57
CA ASP A 229 -17.33 -7.56 -22.74
C ASP A 229 -15.87 -7.25 -22.95
N ILE A 230 -15.57 -6.15 -23.59
CA ILE A 230 -14.22 -5.69 -23.87
C ILE A 230 -13.84 -4.55 -22.93
N GLN A 231 -12.59 -4.51 -22.57
CA GLN A 231 -11.98 -3.33 -22.00
C GLN A 231 -11.32 -2.54 -23.13
N ILE A 232 -11.50 -1.23 -23.15
CA ILE A 232 -10.90 -0.37 -24.15
C ILE A 232 -9.78 0.42 -23.48
N GLN A 233 -8.58 0.33 -24.03
CA GLN A 233 -7.47 1.17 -23.60
C GLN A 233 -7.07 2.11 -24.74
N LEU A 234 -6.81 3.35 -24.40
CA LEU A 234 -6.37 4.36 -25.35
C LEU A 234 -5.25 5.23 -24.77
N SER A 235 -4.39 5.71 -25.64
CA SER A 235 -3.41 6.74 -25.32
C SER A 235 -3.79 8.03 -26.03
N LEU A 236 -3.55 9.16 -25.34
CA LEU A 236 -3.86 10.48 -25.84
C LEU A 236 -2.64 11.11 -26.53
N SER A 237 -2.92 12.02 -27.46
CA SER A 237 -1.89 12.85 -28.08
C SER A 237 -1.33 13.87 -27.07
N GLU A 238 -0.05 14.26 -27.22
CA GLU A 238 0.69 15.09 -26.26
C GLU A 238 0.01 16.43 -25.89
N ASN A 239 -0.86 16.97 -26.74
CA ASN A 239 -1.51 18.27 -26.52
C ASN A 239 -3.01 18.14 -26.17
N THR A 240 -3.48 16.97 -25.77
CA THR A 240 -4.89 16.73 -25.49
C THR A 240 -5.13 16.70 -23.99
N GLU A 241 -6.11 17.48 -23.52
CA GLU A 241 -6.51 17.43 -22.11
C GLU A 241 -7.33 16.15 -21.84
N VAL A 242 -6.94 15.44 -20.83
CA VAL A 242 -7.54 14.14 -20.42
C VAL A 242 -9.03 14.31 -20.10
N GLU A 243 -9.39 15.40 -19.43
CA GLU A 243 -10.75 15.71 -19.04
C GLU A 243 -11.67 15.94 -20.25
N ASP A 244 -11.15 16.53 -21.32
CA ASP A 244 -11.93 16.78 -22.54
C ASP A 244 -12.28 15.47 -23.23
N VAL A 245 -11.31 14.57 -23.37
CA VAL A 245 -11.53 13.24 -23.95
C VAL A 245 -12.46 12.41 -23.07
N THR A 246 -12.25 12.44 -21.76
CA THR A 246 -13.12 11.73 -20.80
C THR A 246 -14.58 12.19 -20.94
N ARG A 247 -14.83 13.50 -21.04
CA ARG A 247 -16.18 14.05 -21.26
C ARG A 247 -16.78 13.62 -22.59
N GLN A 248 -15.98 13.65 -23.67
CA GLN A 248 -16.42 13.22 -25.00
C GLN A 248 -16.80 11.73 -25.00
N VAL A 249 -15.93 10.87 -24.48
CA VAL A 249 -16.15 9.42 -24.39
C VAL A 249 -17.37 9.11 -23.53
N THR A 250 -17.49 9.74 -22.36
CA THR A 250 -18.65 9.56 -21.48
C THR A 250 -19.95 9.96 -22.18
N SER A 251 -19.98 11.11 -22.83
CA SER A 251 -21.16 11.56 -23.57
C SER A 251 -21.53 10.62 -24.73
N LEU A 252 -20.52 10.12 -25.46
CA LEU A 252 -20.73 9.18 -26.56
C LEU A 252 -21.31 7.85 -26.06
N LEU A 253 -20.74 7.28 -24.99
CA LEU A 253 -21.21 6.01 -24.44
C LEU A 253 -22.59 6.12 -23.80
N ARG A 254 -22.88 7.19 -23.03
CA ARG A 254 -24.22 7.42 -22.49
C ARG A 254 -25.28 7.47 -23.60
N ASN A 255 -24.98 8.15 -24.71
CA ASN A 255 -25.89 8.21 -25.85
C ASN A 255 -26.01 6.86 -26.58
N ALA A 256 -24.95 6.07 -26.65
CA ALA A 256 -24.96 4.77 -27.31
C ALA A 256 -25.72 3.69 -26.50
N HIS A 257 -25.67 3.82 -25.18
CA HIS A 257 -26.32 2.90 -24.24
C HIS A 257 -27.73 3.37 -23.85
N ASP A 258 -28.24 4.47 -24.46
CA ASP A 258 -29.54 5.07 -24.17
C ASP A 258 -29.76 5.39 -22.69
N LEU A 259 -28.70 5.84 -21.99
CA LEU A 259 -28.76 6.20 -20.56
C LEU A 259 -29.37 7.59 -20.37
N ASP A 260 -30.40 7.66 -19.54
CA ASP A 260 -30.99 8.94 -19.13
C ASP A 260 -30.08 9.74 -18.18
N ASN A 261 -30.31 11.05 -18.08
CA ASN A 261 -29.45 11.93 -17.25
C ASN A 261 -29.44 11.56 -15.76
N ASP A 262 -30.49 10.90 -15.27
CA ASP A 262 -30.65 10.48 -13.89
C ASP A 262 -30.16 9.03 -13.62
N GLU A 263 -29.73 8.33 -14.66
CA GLU A 263 -29.21 6.96 -14.55
C GLU A 263 -27.69 6.96 -14.33
N ASP A 264 -27.23 6.02 -13.49
CA ASP A 264 -25.81 5.77 -13.28
C ASP A 264 -25.15 5.22 -14.56
N ASP A 265 -23.89 5.57 -14.77
CA ASP A 265 -23.13 5.03 -15.89
C ASP A 265 -22.93 3.52 -15.76
N ASP A 266 -23.15 2.79 -16.84
CA ASP A 266 -22.90 1.35 -16.95
C ASP A 266 -21.46 1.02 -17.40
N PHE A 267 -20.61 2.04 -17.43
CA PHE A 267 -19.18 1.98 -17.74
C PHE A 267 -18.38 2.91 -16.82
N ILE A 268 -17.09 2.70 -16.76
CA ILE A 268 -16.14 3.55 -16.03
C ILE A 268 -15.05 4.00 -17.01
N VAL A 269 -14.80 5.30 -17.06
CA VAL A 269 -13.65 5.88 -17.77
C VAL A 269 -12.64 6.31 -16.70
N GLN A 270 -11.50 5.64 -16.65
CA GLN A 270 -10.50 5.86 -15.62
C GLN A 270 -9.14 6.21 -16.22
N THR A 271 -8.51 7.24 -15.66
CA THR A 271 -7.11 7.54 -15.91
C THR A 271 -6.21 6.71 -14.98
N ALA A 272 -4.93 6.56 -15.35
CA ALA A 272 -3.94 5.99 -14.44
C ALA A 272 -3.86 6.78 -13.12
N GLU A 273 -3.99 8.12 -13.19
CA GLU A 273 -3.99 9.01 -12.02
C GLU A 273 -5.21 8.76 -11.10
N GLN A 274 -6.41 8.59 -11.67
CA GLN A 274 -7.62 8.29 -10.89
C GLN A 274 -7.54 6.91 -10.22
N LEU A 275 -6.97 5.91 -10.92
CA LEU A 275 -6.71 4.61 -10.31
C LEU A 275 -5.75 4.74 -9.13
N MET A 276 -4.70 5.53 -9.29
CA MET A 276 -3.72 5.78 -8.24
C MET A 276 -4.35 6.49 -7.03
N SER A 277 -5.16 7.53 -7.25
CA SER A 277 -5.88 8.22 -6.18
C SER A 277 -6.85 7.29 -5.44
N SER A 278 -7.52 6.38 -6.14
CA SER A 278 -8.41 5.39 -5.52
C SER A 278 -7.64 4.41 -4.62
N VAL A 279 -6.45 4.01 -5.02
CA VAL A 279 -5.56 3.19 -4.18
C VAL A 279 -5.07 3.98 -2.97
N GLU A 280 -4.69 5.24 -3.15
CA GLU A 280 -4.28 6.13 -2.04
C GLU A 280 -5.41 6.33 -1.03
N ASP A 281 -6.65 6.48 -1.49
CA ASP A 281 -7.84 6.58 -0.63
C ASP A 281 -8.05 5.30 0.21
N ILE A 282 -7.92 4.12 -0.41
CA ILE A 282 -8.00 2.83 0.31
C ILE A 282 -6.90 2.72 1.35
N ILE A 283 -5.67 3.07 0.98
CA ILE A 283 -4.52 3.11 1.88
C ILE A 283 -4.77 4.08 3.03
N GLY A 284 -5.32 5.26 2.74
CA GLY A 284 -5.70 6.27 3.72
C GLY A 284 -6.72 5.74 4.72
N MET A 285 -7.76 5.08 4.23
CA MET A 285 -8.81 4.45 5.08
C MET A 285 -8.22 3.37 6.00
N VAL A 286 -7.39 2.48 5.48
CA VAL A 286 -6.69 1.45 6.26
C VAL A 286 -5.81 2.08 7.33
N THR A 287 -5.09 3.15 6.97
CA THR A 287 -4.21 3.88 7.91
C THR A 287 -5.01 4.51 9.05
N ILE A 288 -6.19 5.08 8.78
CA ILE A 288 -7.08 5.65 9.81
C ILE A 288 -7.56 4.56 10.78
N VAL A 289 -8.02 3.42 10.27
CA VAL A 289 -8.48 2.30 11.10
C VAL A 289 -7.36 1.80 12.02
N ILE A 290 -6.18 1.59 11.46
CA ILE A 290 -5.01 1.13 12.24
C ILE A 290 -4.57 2.21 13.23
N GLY A 291 -4.60 3.49 12.84
CA GLY A 291 -4.35 4.62 13.74
C GLY A 291 -5.27 4.63 14.96
N GLY A 292 -6.55 4.29 14.77
CA GLY A 292 -7.51 4.10 15.87
C GLY A 292 -7.11 2.98 16.84
N ILE A 293 -6.74 1.80 16.32
CA ILE A 293 -6.30 0.66 17.14
C ILE A 293 -5.03 0.99 17.92
N VAL A 294 -4.08 1.65 17.26
CA VAL A 294 -2.82 2.08 17.86
C VAL A 294 -3.06 3.12 18.97
N SER A 295 -3.98 4.05 18.76
CA SER A 295 -4.33 5.06 19.77
C SER A 295 -4.84 4.38 21.06
N ILE A 296 -5.65 3.34 20.94
CA ILE A 296 -6.09 2.54 22.10
C ILE A 296 -4.90 1.86 22.77
N SER A 297 -4.00 1.25 22.02
CA SER A 297 -2.81 0.60 22.54
C SER A 297 -1.90 1.56 23.31
N LEU A 298 -1.72 2.77 22.78
CA LEU A 298 -0.93 3.82 23.42
C LEU A 298 -1.60 4.36 24.69
N LEU A 299 -2.94 4.48 24.71
CA LEU A 299 -3.69 4.82 25.92
C LEU A 299 -3.47 3.78 27.03
N VAL A 300 -3.57 2.50 26.69
CA VAL A 300 -3.31 1.40 27.63
C VAL A 300 -1.87 1.44 28.15
N GLY A 301 -0.89 1.65 27.26
CA GLY A 301 0.51 1.83 27.62
C GLY A 301 0.74 3.06 28.51
N GLY A 302 0.06 4.18 28.24
CA GLY A 302 0.10 5.40 29.05
C GLY A 302 -0.46 5.19 30.46
N ILE A 303 -1.60 4.48 30.58
CA ILE A 303 -2.15 4.08 31.90
C ILE A 303 -1.16 3.20 32.65
N GLY A 304 -0.46 2.30 31.93
CA GLY A 304 0.62 1.50 32.48
C GLY A 304 1.73 2.35 33.08
N ILE A 305 2.22 3.37 32.34
CA ILE A 305 3.23 4.34 32.85
C ILE A 305 2.71 5.04 34.10
N MET A 306 1.48 5.55 34.07
CA MET A 306 0.86 6.24 35.19
C MET A 306 0.85 5.34 36.45
N ASN A 307 0.46 4.08 36.30
CA ASN A 307 0.40 3.15 37.41
C ASN A 307 1.80 2.86 38.03
N ILE A 308 2.82 2.66 37.19
CA ILE A 308 4.20 2.48 37.69
C ILE A 308 4.68 3.73 38.40
N MET A 309 4.47 4.87 37.82
CA MET A 309 4.90 6.14 38.41
C MET A 309 4.22 6.39 39.75
N LEU A 310 2.92 6.04 39.92
CA LEU A 310 2.23 6.13 41.20
C LEU A 310 2.86 5.19 42.25
N VAL A 311 3.20 3.96 41.87
CA VAL A 311 3.89 3.03 42.77
C VAL A 311 5.30 3.55 43.10
N SER A 312 6.07 4.02 42.14
CA SER A 312 7.40 4.60 42.34
C SER A 312 7.37 5.79 43.30
N VAL A 313 6.35 6.67 43.18
CA VAL A 313 6.14 7.79 44.11
C VAL A 313 5.89 7.27 45.54
N THR A 314 5.08 6.23 45.73
CA THR A 314 4.82 5.66 47.07
C THR A 314 6.04 5.00 47.65
N GLU A 315 6.80 4.21 46.86
CA GLU A 315 8.05 3.57 47.30
C GLU A 315 9.13 4.60 47.68
N ARG A 316 9.18 5.78 47.02
CA ARG A 316 10.17 6.85 47.26
C ARG A 316 9.63 7.99 48.11
N THR A 317 8.49 7.83 48.76
CA THR A 317 7.85 8.90 49.57
C THR A 317 8.82 9.54 50.57
N ARG A 318 9.61 8.71 51.29
CA ARG A 318 10.60 9.19 52.26
C ARG A 318 11.74 9.97 51.61
N GLU A 319 12.26 9.55 50.48
CA GLU A 319 13.30 10.27 49.73
C GLU A 319 12.79 11.66 49.25
N ILE A 320 11.56 11.71 48.74
CA ILE A 320 10.89 12.95 48.34
C ILE A 320 10.75 13.88 49.56
N GLY A 321 10.35 13.32 50.71
CA GLY A 321 10.26 14.07 51.97
C GLY A 321 11.59 14.67 52.39
N ILE A 322 12.68 13.91 52.34
CA ILE A 322 14.04 14.41 52.66
C ILE A 322 14.45 15.51 51.67
N CYS A 323 14.27 15.33 50.36
CA CYS A 323 14.61 16.33 49.38
C CYS A 323 13.86 17.65 49.62
N LYS A 324 12.59 17.58 50.00
CA LYS A 324 11.79 18.79 50.31
C LYS A 324 12.20 19.44 51.62
N ALA A 325 12.54 18.63 52.67
CA ALA A 325 13.03 19.15 53.94
C ALA A 325 14.35 19.90 53.80
N ILE A 326 15.21 19.52 52.84
CA ILE A 326 16.48 20.21 52.52
C ILE A 326 16.24 21.43 51.60
N GLY A 327 14.99 21.66 51.09
CA GLY A 327 14.63 22.87 50.36
C GLY A 327 14.35 22.68 48.85
N ALA A 328 14.15 21.45 48.35
CA ALA A 328 13.75 21.21 47.00
C ALA A 328 12.38 21.84 46.72
N LYS A 329 12.31 22.66 45.66
CA LYS A 329 11.07 23.33 45.23
C LYS A 329 10.16 22.33 44.55
N ARG A 330 8.84 22.55 44.61
CA ARG A 330 7.81 21.72 43.96
C ARG A 330 8.07 21.41 42.48
N HIS A 331 8.55 22.41 41.73
CA HIS A 331 8.81 22.21 40.30
C HIS A 331 10.01 21.31 40.04
N HIS A 332 11.00 21.24 40.95
CA HIS A 332 12.12 20.31 40.78
C HIS A 332 11.67 18.85 40.87
N ILE A 333 10.82 18.55 41.85
CA ILE A 333 10.24 17.19 42.00
C ILE A 333 9.37 16.84 40.79
N LEU A 334 8.52 17.81 40.36
CA LEU A 334 7.65 17.59 39.21
C LEU A 334 8.45 17.30 37.94
N MET A 335 9.49 18.10 37.65
CA MET A 335 10.35 17.91 36.49
C MET A 335 11.10 16.57 36.54
N GLN A 336 11.58 16.14 37.70
CA GLN A 336 12.27 14.87 37.87
C GLN A 336 11.38 13.69 37.44
N PHE A 337 10.15 13.63 37.95
CA PHE A 337 9.21 12.56 37.61
C PHE A 337 8.70 12.64 36.17
N LEU A 338 8.52 13.84 35.60
CA LEU A 338 8.18 14.00 34.20
C LEU A 338 9.30 13.51 33.25
N ILE A 339 10.55 13.80 33.59
CA ILE A 339 11.70 13.29 32.82
C ILE A 339 11.78 11.77 32.91
N GLU A 340 11.50 11.19 34.06
CA GLU A 340 11.47 9.73 34.23
C GLU A 340 10.39 9.09 33.35
N ALA A 341 9.18 9.66 33.33
CA ALA A 341 8.09 9.20 32.46
C ALA A 341 8.41 9.37 30.96
N LEU A 342 9.04 10.49 30.59
CA LEU A 342 9.47 10.76 29.22
C LEU A 342 10.54 9.76 28.76
N LEU A 343 11.54 9.48 29.60
CA LEU A 343 12.58 8.51 29.27
C LEU A 343 12.03 7.10 29.12
N LEU A 344 11.10 6.67 29.99
CA LEU A 344 10.41 5.39 29.87
C LEU A 344 9.65 5.25 28.55
N SER A 345 8.90 6.30 28.20
CA SER A 345 8.13 6.31 26.95
C SER A 345 9.02 6.33 25.70
N LEU A 346 10.11 7.12 25.70
CA LEU A 346 11.07 7.17 24.60
C LEU A 346 11.81 5.85 24.42
N LEU A 347 12.19 5.17 25.53
CA LEU A 347 12.79 3.83 25.43
C LEU A 347 11.80 2.82 24.83
N GLY A 348 10.53 2.85 25.25
CA GLY A 348 9.47 2.07 24.62
C GLY A 348 9.30 2.41 23.14
N GLY A 349 9.33 3.69 22.80
CA GLY A 349 9.25 4.19 21.43
C GLY A 349 10.42 3.72 20.54
N LEU A 350 11.66 3.77 21.05
CA LEU A 350 12.85 3.32 20.33
C LEU A 350 12.83 1.80 20.10
N LEU A 351 12.45 1.02 21.12
CA LEU A 351 12.29 -0.43 20.99
C LEU A 351 11.16 -0.77 20.01
N GLY A 352 10.04 -0.04 20.09
CA GLY A 352 8.92 -0.16 19.15
C GLY A 352 9.35 0.15 17.72
N LEU A 353 10.13 1.20 17.51
CA LEU A 353 10.68 1.55 16.20
C LEU A 353 11.57 0.45 15.63
N ALA A 354 12.49 -0.10 16.45
CA ALA A 354 13.38 -1.19 16.01
C ALA A 354 12.60 -2.45 15.65
N ILE A 355 11.62 -2.83 16.47
CA ILE A 355 10.74 -4.00 16.22
C ILE A 355 9.85 -3.75 15.01
N GLY A 356 9.22 -2.58 14.90
CA GLY A 356 8.36 -2.21 13.79
C GLY A 356 9.09 -2.21 12.45
N TYR A 357 10.30 -1.69 12.40
CA TYR A 357 11.17 -1.77 11.23
C TYR A 357 11.54 -3.21 10.88
N GLY A 358 11.93 -3.98 11.90
CA GLY A 358 12.22 -5.40 11.72
C GLY A 358 11.04 -6.19 11.15
N LEU A 359 9.84 -5.95 11.67
CA LEU A 359 8.60 -6.57 11.16
C LEU A 359 8.28 -6.10 9.73
N GLY A 360 8.37 -4.80 9.45
CA GLY A 360 8.17 -4.26 8.10
C GLY A 360 9.12 -4.87 7.07
N THR A 361 10.40 -4.98 7.39
CA THR A 361 11.40 -5.62 6.51
C THR A 361 11.18 -7.12 6.37
N LEU A 362 10.72 -7.79 7.42
CA LEU A 362 10.41 -9.22 7.38
C LEU A 362 9.22 -9.49 6.44
N ILE A 363 8.15 -8.71 6.57
CA ILE A 363 6.97 -8.81 5.70
C ILE A 363 7.38 -8.55 4.25
N SER A 364 8.13 -7.47 4.00
CA SER A 364 8.60 -7.10 2.66
C SER A 364 9.46 -8.19 2.00
N ARG A 365 10.27 -8.93 2.78
CA ARG A 365 11.11 -10.02 2.26
C ARG A 365 10.38 -11.35 2.13
N SER A 366 9.27 -11.52 2.84
CA SER A 366 8.52 -12.79 2.83
C SER A 366 7.57 -12.92 1.64
N ILE A 367 7.27 -11.81 0.97
CA ILE A 367 6.39 -11.76 -0.20
C ILE A 367 7.24 -11.38 -1.40
N GLU A 368 7.36 -12.30 -2.37
CA GLU A 368 8.07 -12.03 -3.62
C GLU A 368 7.38 -10.88 -4.37
N GLY A 369 8.18 -9.95 -4.92
CA GLY A 369 7.67 -8.77 -5.62
C GLY A 369 7.09 -7.68 -4.69
N PHE A 370 7.20 -7.83 -3.36
CA PHE A 370 6.77 -6.76 -2.45
C PHE A 370 7.83 -5.66 -2.34
N PRO A 371 7.44 -4.39 -2.41
CA PRO A 371 8.40 -3.29 -2.36
C PRO A 371 9.20 -3.29 -1.05
N PRO A 372 10.46 -2.84 -1.09
CA PRO A 372 11.28 -2.75 0.11
C PRO A 372 10.63 -1.80 1.12
N ALA A 373 10.62 -2.22 2.39
CA ALA A 373 10.10 -1.40 3.48
C ALA A 373 10.88 -0.08 3.57
N SER A 374 10.22 1.05 3.39
CA SER A 374 10.81 2.38 3.50
C SER A 374 10.24 3.12 4.71
N ILE A 375 11.11 3.67 5.55
CA ILE A 375 10.67 4.48 6.69
C ILE A 375 11.00 5.94 6.40
N PRO A 376 10.00 6.79 6.15
CA PRO A 376 10.22 8.20 6.01
C PRO A 376 10.58 8.83 7.37
N LEU A 377 11.53 9.78 7.38
CA LEU A 377 12.01 10.43 8.61
C LEU A 377 10.89 11.10 9.42
N TRP A 378 9.85 11.59 8.75
CA TRP A 378 8.71 12.20 9.42
C TRP A 378 7.95 11.21 10.31
N SER A 379 7.83 9.94 9.92
CA SER A 379 7.14 8.91 10.70
C SER A 379 7.92 8.54 11.97
N VAL A 380 9.25 8.51 11.90
CA VAL A 380 10.11 8.33 13.06
C VAL A 380 9.93 9.47 14.06
N ALA A 381 9.98 10.73 13.56
CA ALA A 381 9.79 11.90 14.39
C ALA A 381 8.39 11.93 15.03
N LEU A 382 7.36 11.57 14.26
CA LEU A 382 5.98 11.51 14.75
C LEU A 382 5.81 10.39 15.80
N ALA A 383 6.34 9.20 15.57
CA ALA A 383 6.24 8.07 16.49
C ALA A 383 6.93 8.36 17.83
N LEU A 384 8.16 8.91 17.81
CA LEU A 384 8.89 9.28 19.01
C LEU A 384 8.27 10.50 19.70
N GLY A 385 7.84 11.51 18.95
CA GLY A 385 7.16 12.68 19.49
C GLY A 385 5.85 12.32 20.19
N PHE A 386 5.06 11.45 19.56
CA PHE A 386 3.79 10.97 20.14
C PHE A 386 4.02 10.08 21.37
N SER A 387 5.02 9.19 21.32
CA SER A 387 5.43 8.39 22.48
C SER A 387 5.83 9.28 23.66
N GLY A 388 6.67 10.31 23.42
CA GLY A 388 7.05 11.29 24.43
C GLY A 388 5.87 12.08 24.97
N PHE A 389 4.95 12.50 24.10
CA PHE A 389 3.71 13.18 24.49
C PHE A 389 2.84 12.33 25.43
N VAL A 390 2.66 11.04 25.11
CA VAL A 390 1.94 10.09 25.97
C VAL A 390 2.65 9.95 27.31
N GLY A 391 3.98 9.81 27.33
CA GLY A 391 4.76 9.73 28.57
C GLY A 391 4.55 10.95 29.46
N ILE A 392 4.59 12.16 28.90
CA ILE A 392 4.35 13.40 29.64
C ILE A 392 2.90 13.46 30.13
N LEU A 393 1.92 13.23 29.27
CA LEU A 393 0.49 13.31 29.59
C LEU A 393 0.12 12.41 30.78
N PHE A 394 0.52 11.16 30.73
CA PHE A 394 0.23 10.20 31.81
C PHE A 394 1.19 10.32 33.00
N GLY A 395 2.34 10.95 32.83
CA GLY A 395 3.30 11.27 33.89
C GLY A 395 2.92 12.48 34.77
N ILE A 396 2.08 13.40 34.27
CA ILE A 396 1.69 14.64 34.98
C ILE A 396 1.01 14.31 36.32
N LEU A 397 0.04 13.41 36.34
CA LEU A 397 -0.73 13.06 37.54
C LEU A 397 0.16 12.51 38.68
N PRO A 398 0.99 11.47 38.48
CA PRO A 398 1.90 10.98 39.51
C PRO A 398 2.97 12.01 39.93
N ALA A 399 3.52 12.75 38.95
CA ALA A 399 4.50 13.79 39.24
C ALA A 399 3.91 14.93 40.08
N ALA A 400 2.68 15.35 39.81
CA ALA A 400 1.96 16.34 40.62
C ALA A 400 1.67 15.81 42.03
N LYS A 401 1.33 14.51 42.16
CA LYS A 401 1.12 13.88 43.48
C LYS A 401 2.42 13.88 44.31
N ALA A 402 3.55 13.48 43.70
CA ALA A 402 4.87 13.55 44.35
C ALA A 402 5.26 14.98 44.74
N ALA A 403 5.03 15.95 43.85
CA ALA A 403 5.34 17.35 44.08
C ALA A 403 4.47 17.99 45.18
N ASN A 404 3.33 17.44 45.54
CA ASN A 404 2.40 17.94 46.55
C ASN A 404 2.51 17.27 47.92
N LEU A 405 3.35 16.22 48.08
CA LEU A 405 3.56 15.56 49.38
C LEU A 405 4.03 16.55 50.43
N ASP A 406 3.45 16.47 51.62
CA ASP A 406 3.94 17.23 52.79
C ASP A 406 5.23 16.58 53.32
N PRO A 407 6.31 17.36 53.55
CA PRO A 407 7.56 16.79 54.06
C PRO A 407 7.40 16.06 55.42
N ILE A 408 6.52 16.58 56.31
CA ILE A 408 6.30 15.97 57.63
C ILE A 408 5.61 14.62 57.51
N ASP A 409 4.56 14.54 56.68
CA ASP A 409 3.83 13.31 56.46
C ASP A 409 4.68 12.27 55.71
N ALA A 410 5.49 12.73 54.74
CA ALA A 410 6.40 11.88 53.99
C ALA A 410 7.51 11.24 54.85
N LEU A 411 7.99 11.95 55.89
CA LEU A 411 9.00 11.43 56.82
C LEU A 411 8.42 10.47 57.88
N ARG A 412 7.09 10.53 58.12
CA ARG A 412 6.38 9.61 59.05
C ARG A 412 5.88 8.33 58.40
N TYR A 413 6.02 8.25 57.09
CA TYR A 413 5.59 7.07 56.31
C TYR A 413 6.58 5.91 56.57
N GLU A 414 6.11 4.86 57.21
CA GLU A 414 6.83 3.58 57.40
C GLU A 414 6.66 2.66 56.19
#